data_3d397faabaab121bd9a10a38d2b3b4a3
#
_entry.id   3d397faabaab121bd9a10a38d2b3b4a3
#
_cell.length_a   1.000
_cell.length_b   1.000
_cell.length_c   1.000
_cell.angle_alpha   90.00
_cell.angle_beta   90.00
_cell.angle_gamma   90.00
#
_symmetry.space_group_name_H-M   'P 1'
#
loop_
_entity.id
_entity.type
_entity.pdbx_description
1 polymer ?
#
loop_
_entity_poly.entity_id
_entity_poly.type
_entity_poly.pdbx_seq_one_letter_code
_entity_poly.pdbx_strand_id
1 'polypeptide(L)'
;MKKLDWRKRLRRLEFNLRRHPITLVGDEGRPYRNALLIFCGLLLVLLLALFSREEPQLMASPEVSSIQDRAVLRVGVRYDVPALGGLEQELAQAMAQKLLSEADDSTRLSLVEVNPMTAFPKLDDGSVDVVIAMVSSSMASQYYYSIPYYSDPCLLVTLEHGPAFQLLNMELGVVQSNDIRKSPELLLLEAYTATHGDLGLKAKIYASYPDMLDALVRGEIRAVLLPETYVELYGDTYPIAPSTFSFGTIDYAICAPSDASSLADIGTLVLDGLMADGRLTAMYRAHGLDPARIPVQEP
;
A
#
# COMPACT_ATOMS: atom_id res chain seq x y z
N MET A 1 9.56 -16.92 41.64
CA MET A 1 9.53 -15.56 41.05
C MET A 1 10.13 -14.58 42.05
N LYS A 2 11.38 -14.12 41.86
CA LYS A 2 12.04 -13.13 42.70
C LYS A 2 11.59 -11.74 42.27
N LYS A 3 10.78 -11.05 43.07
CA LYS A 3 10.46 -9.63 42.87
C LYS A 3 11.76 -8.82 42.91
N LEU A 4 12.12 -8.24 41.79
CA LEU A 4 13.31 -7.39 41.68
C LEU A 4 13.08 -6.13 42.49
N ASP A 5 13.88 -5.98 43.57
CA ASP A 5 13.77 -4.89 44.54
C ASP A 5 14.39 -3.61 43.93
N TRP A 6 13.62 -2.95 43.05
CA TRP A 6 14.00 -1.72 42.38
C TRP A 6 14.29 -0.55 43.33
N ARG A 7 13.70 -0.54 44.55
CA ARG A 7 13.94 0.49 45.58
C ARG A 7 15.36 0.44 46.12
N LYS A 8 15.98 -0.75 46.21
CA LYS A 8 17.40 -0.88 46.59
C LYS A 8 18.34 -0.40 45.51
N ARG A 9 17.98 -0.52 44.26
CA ARG A 9 18.78 -0.01 43.13
C ARG A 9 18.72 1.52 43.04
N LEU A 10 17.54 2.13 43.24
CA LEU A 10 17.41 3.59 43.29
C LEU A 10 18.20 4.21 44.45
N ARG A 11 18.16 3.64 45.63
CA ARG A 11 18.97 4.14 46.76
C ARG A 11 20.47 4.03 46.51
N ARG A 12 20.94 3.01 45.79
CA ARG A 12 22.35 2.91 45.38
C ARG A 12 22.74 3.96 44.33
N LEU A 13 21.84 4.29 43.42
CA LEU A 13 22.05 5.37 42.44
C LEU A 13 22.07 6.76 43.13
N GLU A 14 21.15 7.04 44.06
CA GLU A 14 21.16 8.27 44.85
C GLU A 14 22.41 8.40 45.70
N PHE A 15 22.90 7.31 46.30
CA PHE A 15 24.12 7.30 47.11
C PHE A 15 25.38 7.52 46.29
N ASN A 16 25.44 6.96 45.05
CA ASN A 16 26.54 7.21 44.13
C ASN A 16 26.54 8.64 43.56
N LEU A 17 25.38 9.21 43.30
CA LEU A 17 25.23 10.60 42.84
C LEU A 17 25.65 11.62 43.89
N ARG A 18 25.46 11.29 45.22
CA ARG A 18 25.94 12.15 46.29
C ARG A 18 27.43 12.06 46.54
N ARG A 19 28.09 10.91 46.25
CA ARG A 19 29.54 10.75 46.41
C ARG A 19 30.39 11.28 45.24
N HIS A 20 29.81 11.33 44.07
CA HIS A 20 30.43 11.91 42.85
C HIS A 20 29.45 12.92 42.27
N PRO A 21 29.41 14.16 42.79
CA PRO A 21 28.64 15.21 42.12
C PRO A 21 29.14 15.27 40.66
N ILE A 22 28.24 15.07 39.75
CA ILE A 22 28.54 15.31 38.32
C ILE A 22 28.86 16.80 38.20
N THR A 23 30.15 17.12 38.26
CA THR A 23 30.61 18.48 37.97
C THR A 23 30.38 18.74 36.50
N LEU A 24 29.31 19.45 36.19
CA LEU A 24 29.00 19.93 34.82
C LEU A 24 29.98 21.01 34.34
N VAL A 25 30.99 21.29 35.11
CA VAL A 25 32.05 22.28 34.81
C VAL A 25 33.32 21.52 34.45
N GLY A 26 33.53 21.25 33.19
CA GLY A 26 34.83 20.91 32.65
C GLY A 26 35.64 22.21 32.55
N ASP A 27 36.91 22.13 32.95
CA ASP A 27 37.87 23.22 32.81
C ASP A 27 37.82 23.84 31.40
N GLU A 28 37.83 25.17 31.35
CA GLU A 28 37.83 25.99 30.15
C GLU A 28 36.53 26.14 29.35
N GLY A 29 35.56 26.90 29.88
CA GLY A 29 34.71 27.77 29.03
C GLY A 29 33.62 27.17 28.17
N ARG A 30 33.18 25.88 28.38
CA ARG A 30 32.09 25.27 27.64
C ARG A 30 31.04 24.53 28.52
N PRO A 31 30.45 25.23 29.49
CA PRO A 31 29.45 24.55 30.40
C PRO A 31 28.20 24.11 29.65
N TYR A 32 27.83 24.75 28.52
CA TYR A 32 26.62 24.47 27.77
C TYR A 32 26.69 23.22 26.87
N ARG A 33 27.90 22.78 26.50
CA ARG A 33 28.04 21.63 25.58
C ARG A 33 27.59 20.29 26.22
N ASN A 34 27.94 20.07 27.48
CA ASN A 34 27.58 18.83 28.18
C ASN A 34 26.09 18.86 28.59
N ALA A 35 25.57 20.02 29.00
CA ALA A 35 24.14 20.20 29.26
C ALA A 35 23.30 20.00 27.99
N LEU A 36 23.75 20.51 26.85
CA LEU A 36 23.10 20.31 25.55
C LEU A 36 23.08 18.83 25.13
N LEU A 37 24.21 18.12 25.31
CA LEU A 37 24.29 16.69 24.99
C LEU A 37 23.36 15.83 25.86
N ILE A 38 23.26 16.13 27.16
CA ILE A 38 22.32 15.47 28.07
C ILE A 38 20.89 15.79 27.69
N PHE A 39 20.58 17.03 27.35
CA PHE A 39 19.24 17.44 26.90
C PHE A 39 18.86 16.77 25.56
N CYS A 40 19.77 16.75 24.57
CA CYS A 40 19.56 16.04 23.30
C CYS A 40 19.39 14.52 23.51
N GLY A 41 20.16 13.92 24.40
CA GLY A 41 20.02 12.49 24.76
C GLY A 41 18.66 12.19 25.42
N LEU A 42 18.21 13.03 26.35
CA LEU A 42 16.89 12.89 26.97
C LEU A 42 15.75 13.12 25.98
N LEU A 43 15.90 14.11 25.10
CA LEU A 43 14.93 14.37 24.03
C LEU A 43 14.84 13.20 23.05
N LEU A 44 15.98 12.62 22.68
CA LEU A 44 16.04 11.44 21.81
C LEU A 44 15.35 10.22 22.45
N VAL A 45 15.63 9.97 23.75
CA VAL A 45 14.98 8.90 24.51
C VAL A 45 13.47 9.13 24.64
N LEU A 46 13.06 10.39 24.83
CA LEU A 46 11.63 10.76 24.91
C LEU A 46 10.95 10.55 23.55
N LEU A 47 11.59 10.97 22.45
CA LEU A 47 11.10 10.73 21.09
C LEU A 47 10.99 9.24 20.79
N LEU A 48 12.04 8.46 21.06
CA LEU A 48 12.00 7.00 20.87
C LEU A 48 10.90 6.36 21.70
N ALA A 49 10.65 6.82 22.94
CA ALA A 49 9.57 6.31 23.79
C ALA A 49 8.17 6.71 23.28
N LEU A 50 8.03 7.83 22.60
CA LEU A 50 6.76 8.26 21.98
C LEU A 50 6.46 7.43 20.72
N PHE A 51 7.46 7.24 19.86
CA PHE A 51 7.32 6.41 18.65
C PHE A 51 7.09 4.92 18.97
N SER A 52 7.61 4.41 20.09
CA SER A 52 7.43 3.00 20.49
C SER A 52 6.05 2.70 21.10
N ARG A 53 5.17 3.69 21.28
CA ARG A 53 3.87 3.49 21.94
C ARG A 53 2.73 3.16 20.99
N GLU A 54 2.86 3.45 19.70
CA GLU A 54 1.78 3.24 18.73
C GLU A 54 1.58 1.76 18.39
N GLU A 55 2.65 1.03 18.17
CA GLU A 55 2.60 -0.39 17.78
C GLU A 55 1.90 -1.30 18.80
N PRO A 56 2.16 -1.19 20.13
CA PRO A 56 1.44 -1.97 21.13
C PRO A 56 -0.06 -1.64 21.22
N GLN A 57 -0.45 -0.41 20.90
CA GLN A 57 -1.86 -0.01 20.90
C GLN A 57 -2.61 -0.59 19.68
N LEU A 58 -1.99 -0.57 18.50
CA LEU A 58 -2.54 -1.19 17.29
C LEU A 58 -2.76 -2.69 17.48
N MET A 59 -1.78 -3.40 18.07
CA MET A 59 -1.87 -4.84 18.31
C MET A 59 -2.90 -5.21 19.39
N ALA A 60 -3.37 -4.26 20.20
CA ALA A 60 -4.40 -4.45 21.22
C ALA A 60 -5.80 -4.00 20.76
N SER A 61 -5.96 -3.63 19.49
CA SER A 61 -7.27 -3.21 18.96
C SER A 61 -8.25 -4.39 18.92
N PRO A 62 -9.58 -4.14 18.99
CA PRO A 62 -10.59 -5.18 18.99
C PRO A 62 -10.55 -6.07 17.74
N GLU A 63 -10.35 -5.47 16.57
CA GLU A 63 -10.27 -6.15 15.28
C GLU A 63 -9.05 -7.08 15.21
N VAL A 64 -7.88 -6.64 15.70
CA VAL A 64 -6.67 -7.46 15.79
C VAL A 64 -6.86 -8.59 16.79
N SER A 65 -7.42 -8.30 17.97
CA SER A 65 -7.73 -9.32 18.98
C SER A 65 -8.66 -10.40 18.44
N SER A 66 -9.68 -10.02 17.65
CA SER A 66 -10.58 -10.97 16.99
C SER A 66 -9.85 -11.90 16.01
N ILE A 67 -8.85 -11.38 15.25
CA ILE A 67 -8.02 -12.19 14.35
C ILE A 67 -7.11 -13.13 15.15
N GLN A 68 -6.51 -12.63 16.24
CA GLN A 68 -5.64 -13.42 17.11
C GLN A 68 -6.39 -14.54 17.83
N ASP A 69 -7.60 -14.29 18.34
CA ASP A 69 -8.46 -15.27 18.97
C ASP A 69 -8.87 -16.38 18.01
N ARG A 70 -9.13 -16.04 16.76
CA ARG A 70 -9.45 -16.97 15.68
C ARG A 70 -8.20 -17.68 15.14
N ALA A 71 -7.00 -17.14 15.38
CA ALA A 71 -5.70 -17.59 14.90
C ALA A 71 -5.57 -17.69 13.36
N VAL A 72 -6.40 -16.97 12.60
CA VAL A 72 -6.41 -16.96 11.13
C VAL A 72 -6.66 -15.54 10.61
N LEU A 73 -5.83 -15.06 9.70
CA LEU A 73 -6.06 -13.85 8.90
C LEU A 73 -6.70 -14.27 7.55
N ARG A 74 -7.82 -13.64 7.21
CA ARG A 74 -8.53 -13.86 5.92
C ARG A 74 -8.23 -12.67 5.01
N VAL A 75 -7.62 -12.94 3.86
CA VAL A 75 -7.18 -11.89 2.92
C VAL A 75 -7.82 -12.10 1.57
N GLY A 76 -8.51 -11.07 1.06
CA GLY A 76 -8.98 -11.04 -0.32
C GLY A 76 -7.82 -10.78 -1.27
N VAL A 77 -7.59 -11.68 -2.24
CA VAL A 77 -6.51 -11.59 -3.24
C VAL A 77 -7.05 -11.84 -4.65
N ARG A 78 -6.30 -11.41 -5.67
CA ARG A 78 -6.60 -11.67 -7.08
C ARG A 78 -5.63 -12.66 -7.68
N TYR A 79 -6.09 -13.38 -8.71
CA TYR A 79 -5.27 -14.36 -9.44
C TYR A 79 -5.22 -14.10 -10.95
N ASP A 80 -6.00 -13.12 -11.43
CA ASP A 80 -6.09 -12.79 -12.85
C ASP A 80 -4.88 -12.01 -13.40
N VAL A 81 -4.04 -11.44 -12.52
CA VAL A 81 -2.76 -10.81 -12.85
C VAL A 81 -1.64 -11.52 -12.07
N PRO A 82 -1.04 -12.60 -12.62
CA PRO A 82 -0.20 -13.52 -11.86
C PRO A 82 1.00 -12.87 -11.15
N ALA A 83 1.73 -11.96 -11.82
CA ALA A 83 2.92 -11.32 -11.25
C ALA A 83 2.55 -10.49 -10.00
N LEU A 84 1.55 -9.60 -10.13
CA LEU A 84 1.11 -8.76 -9.02
C LEU A 84 0.37 -9.58 -7.96
N GLY A 85 -0.45 -10.55 -8.35
CA GLY A 85 -1.11 -11.47 -7.42
C GLY A 85 -0.14 -12.29 -6.58
N GLY A 86 1.02 -12.65 -7.13
CA GLY A 86 2.11 -13.30 -6.38
C GLY A 86 2.69 -12.38 -5.30
N LEU A 87 2.98 -11.12 -5.63
CA LEU A 87 3.40 -10.09 -4.67
C LEU A 87 2.34 -9.90 -3.57
N GLU A 88 1.07 -9.79 -3.94
CA GLU A 88 -0.05 -9.59 -3.00
C GLU A 88 -0.20 -10.75 -2.01
N GLN A 89 0.03 -11.99 -2.45
CA GLN A 89 0.03 -13.16 -1.56
C GLN A 89 1.22 -13.14 -0.58
N GLU A 90 2.41 -12.73 -1.01
CA GLU A 90 3.56 -12.55 -0.12
C GLU A 90 3.33 -11.43 0.90
N LEU A 91 2.69 -10.33 0.50
CA LEU A 91 2.28 -9.27 1.43
C LEU A 91 1.25 -9.77 2.44
N ALA A 92 0.29 -10.58 2.00
CA ALA A 92 -0.68 -11.23 2.90
C ALA A 92 0.02 -12.14 3.92
N GLN A 93 1.02 -12.91 3.50
CA GLN A 93 1.83 -13.73 4.39
C GLN A 93 2.62 -12.87 5.41
N ALA A 94 3.24 -11.78 4.96
CA ALA A 94 3.97 -10.88 5.86
C ALA A 94 3.03 -10.23 6.90
N MET A 95 1.82 -9.86 6.50
CA MET A 95 0.81 -9.32 7.40
C MET A 95 0.32 -10.37 8.42
N ALA A 96 0.09 -11.62 7.99
CA ALA A 96 -0.27 -12.72 8.89
C ALA A 96 0.84 -13.01 9.91
N GLN A 97 2.11 -13.00 9.49
CA GLN A 97 3.27 -13.15 10.39
C GLN A 97 3.32 -12.04 11.44
N LYS A 98 3.05 -10.79 11.06
CA LYS A 98 3.03 -9.65 11.98
C LYS A 98 1.90 -9.77 13.00
N LEU A 99 0.71 -10.15 12.58
CA LEU A 99 -0.49 -10.23 13.42
C LEU A 99 -0.49 -11.44 14.36
N LEU A 100 -0.01 -12.59 13.90
CA LEU A 100 -0.16 -13.88 14.59
C LEU A 100 1.13 -14.41 15.22
N SER A 101 2.24 -13.67 15.12
CA SER A 101 3.53 -13.89 15.81
C SER A 101 4.20 -15.27 15.60
N GLU A 102 3.74 -16.09 14.63
CA GLU A 102 4.33 -17.37 14.29
C GLU A 102 4.49 -17.51 12.77
N ALA A 103 5.74 -17.62 12.35
CA ALA A 103 6.18 -17.28 11.00
C ALA A 103 5.76 -18.22 9.86
N ASP A 104 5.53 -19.52 10.09
CA ASP A 104 5.53 -20.50 8.99
C ASP A 104 4.29 -21.41 8.92
N ASP A 105 3.24 -21.14 9.69
CA ASP A 105 2.04 -21.96 9.62
C ASP A 105 1.07 -21.44 8.55
N SER A 106 1.07 -22.11 7.39
CA SER A 106 0.15 -21.80 6.28
C SER A 106 -1.34 -21.95 6.65
N THR A 107 -1.65 -22.59 7.78
CA THR A 107 -3.02 -22.72 8.29
C THR A 107 -3.55 -21.43 8.89
N ARG A 108 -2.68 -20.45 9.16
CA ARG A 108 -3.03 -19.16 9.76
C ARG A 108 -3.35 -18.07 8.75
N LEU A 109 -3.19 -18.33 7.47
CA LEU A 109 -3.55 -17.43 6.37
C LEU A 109 -4.61 -18.11 5.49
N SER A 110 -5.75 -17.46 5.33
CA SER A 110 -6.80 -17.88 4.42
C SER A 110 -6.91 -16.90 3.27
N LEU A 111 -6.47 -17.28 2.09
CA LEU A 111 -6.62 -16.51 0.87
C LEU A 111 -7.99 -16.73 0.26
N VAL A 112 -8.72 -15.66 0.03
CA VAL A 112 -10.07 -15.67 -0.54
C VAL A 112 -10.01 -14.94 -1.88
N GLU A 113 -10.37 -15.63 -2.96
CA GLU A 113 -10.40 -14.99 -4.28
C GLU A 113 -11.44 -13.87 -4.33
N VAL A 114 -10.99 -12.70 -4.80
CA VAL A 114 -11.83 -11.55 -5.04
C VAL A 114 -11.60 -10.99 -6.45
N ASN A 115 -12.54 -10.20 -6.91
CA ASN A 115 -12.46 -9.42 -8.15
C ASN A 115 -12.95 -7.98 -7.86
N PRO A 116 -12.88 -7.04 -8.82
CA PRO A 116 -13.30 -5.65 -8.60
C PRO A 116 -14.74 -5.47 -8.12
N MET A 117 -15.63 -6.45 -8.40
CA MET A 117 -17.03 -6.42 -7.94
C MET A 117 -17.21 -6.98 -6.53
N THR A 118 -16.38 -7.92 -6.11
CA THR A 118 -16.55 -8.67 -4.85
C THR A 118 -15.61 -8.25 -3.73
N ALA A 119 -14.54 -7.51 -4.02
CA ALA A 119 -13.52 -7.11 -3.04
C ALA A 119 -14.13 -6.34 -1.86
N PHE A 120 -14.85 -5.25 -2.13
CA PHE A 120 -15.48 -4.45 -1.07
C PHE A 120 -16.69 -5.14 -0.41
N PRO A 121 -17.61 -5.78 -1.16
CA PRO A 121 -18.68 -6.57 -0.51
C PRO A 121 -18.18 -7.62 0.47
N LYS A 122 -17.06 -8.30 0.18
CA LYS A 122 -16.47 -9.29 1.09
C LYS A 122 -15.80 -8.68 2.32
N LEU A 123 -15.34 -7.41 2.24
CA LEU A 123 -14.96 -6.63 3.42
C LEU A 123 -16.17 -6.30 4.27
N ASP A 124 -17.25 -5.80 3.65
CA ASP A 124 -18.44 -5.33 4.34
C ASP A 124 -19.19 -6.48 5.07
N ASP A 125 -19.21 -7.70 4.50
CA ASP A 125 -19.86 -8.87 5.10
C ASP A 125 -18.93 -9.65 6.05
N GLY A 126 -17.68 -9.22 6.21
CA GLY A 126 -16.68 -9.83 7.07
C GLY A 126 -16.19 -11.20 6.58
N SER A 127 -16.37 -11.53 5.29
CA SER A 127 -15.78 -12.74 4.68
C SER A 127 -14.26 -12.67 4.60
N VAL A 128 -13.72 -11.46 4.49
CA VAL A 128 -12.29 -11.16 4.57
C VAL A 128 -12.03 -10.06 5.59
N ASP A 129 -10.85 -10.06 6.18
CA ASP A 129 -10.41 -9.06 7.16
C ASP A 129 -9.75 -7.87 6.50
N VAL A 130 -9.03 -8.12 5.40
CA VAL A 130 -8.40 -7.11 4.53
C VAL A 130 -8.47 -7.56 3.08
N VAL A 131 -8.30 -6.61 2.16
CA VAL A 131 -8.14 -6.87 0.73
C VAL A 131 -6.78 -6.36 0.27
N ILE A 132 -6.02 -7.23 -0.39
CA ILE A 132 -4.76 -6.93 -1.09
C ILE A 132 -4.95 -7.44 -2.52
N ALA A 133 -5.59 -6.62 -3.37
CA ALA A 133 -6.11 -7.06 -4.65
C ALA A 133 -6.27 -5.90 -5.64
N MET A 134 -5.20 -5.14 -5.89
CA MET A 134 -5.21 -3.98 -6.79
C MET A 134 -6.32 -2.97 -6.44
N VAL A 135 -6.52 -2.70 -5.16
CA VAL A 135 -7.46 -1.68 -4.70
C VAL A 135 -6.74 -0.37 -4.38
N SER A 136 -7.38 0.74 -4.73
CA SER A 136 -6.86 2.10 -4.52
C SER A 136 -7.82 2.92 -3.68
N SER A 137 -7.30 3.83 -2.86
CA SER A 137 -8.09 4.76 -2.05
C SER A 137 -8.99 5.67 -2.90
N SER A 138 -8.65 5.88 -4.16
CA SER A 138 -9.49 6.63 -5.11
C SER A 138 -10.80 5.92 -5.46
N MET A 139 -10.88 4.58 -5.29
CA MET A 139 -12.07 3.80 -5.62
C MET A 139 -13.18 3.92 -4.56
N ALA A 140 -12.82 4.01 -3.28
CA ALA A 140 -13.81 4.01 -2.19
C ALA A 140 -13.23 4.63 -0.91
N SER A 141 -13.53 5.89 -0.67
CA SER A 141 -12.97 6.69 0.44
C SER A 141 -13.52 6.33 1.83
N GLN A 142 -14.54 5.46 1.92
CA GLN A 142 -15.11 5.03 3.21
C GLN A 142 -14.30 3.93 3.90
N TYR A 143 -13.33 3.32 3.24
CA TYR A 143 -12.45 2.30 3.80
C TYR A 143 -11.13 2.90 4.27
N TYR A 144 -10.40 2.15 5.09
CA TYR A 144 -9.04 2.51 5.47
C TYR A 144 -8.02 1.84 4.57
N TYR A 145 -6.93 2.54 4.28
CA TYR A 145 -5.88 2.08 3.38
C TYR A 145 -4.51 2.24 4.04
N SER A 146 -3.63 1.28 3.81
CA SER A 146 -2.21 1.43 4.11
C SER A 146 -1.57 2.47 3.19
N ILE A 147 -0.27 2.75 3.42
CA ILE A 147 0.56 3.31 2.35
C ILE A 147 0.49 2.38 1.13
N PRO A 148 0.65 2.91 -0.09
CA PRO A 148 0.58 2.07 -1.28
C PRO A 148 1.79 1.14 -1.38
N TYR A 149 1.53 -0.08 -1.91
CA TYR A 149 2.56 -1.08 -2.17
C TYR A 149 2.99 -1.14 -3.63
N TYR A 150 2.20 -0.61 -4.57
CA TYR A 150 2.49 -0.64 -6.00
C TYR A 150 1.90 0.59 -6.69
N SER A 151 2.68 1.22 -7.57
CA SER A 151 2.25 2.34 -8.41
C SER A 151 2.19 1.91 -9.87
N ASP A 152 0.99 1.87 -10.42
CA ASP A 152 0.68 1.39 -11.78
C ASP A 152 0.34 2.56 -12.70
N PRO A 153 1.21 2.93 -13.66
CA PRO A 153 0.90 3.99 -14.60
C PRO A 153 -0.27 3.61 -15.50
N CYS A 154 -1.25 4.50 -15.62
CA CYS A 154 -2.36 4.33 -16.57
C CYS A 154 -1.97 4.93 -17.92
N LEU A 155 -1.70 4.08 -18.89
CA LEU A 155 -1.12 4.45 -20.18
C LEU A 155 -2.21 4.63 -21.24
N LEU A 156 -1.94 5.52 -22.21
CA LEU A 156 -2.67 5.56 -23.46
C LEU A 156 -2.16 4.44 -24.36
N VAL A 157 -3.04 3.54 -24.77
CA VAL A 157 -2.69 2.37 -25.58
C VAL A 157 -3.45 2.39 -26.89
N THR A 158 -2.77 2.05 -27.99
CA THR A 158 -3.29 1.98 -29.36
C THR A 158 -2.94 0.64 -30.01
N LEU A 159 -3.35 0.41 -31.25
CA LEU A 159 -2.81 -0.70 -32.03
C LEU A 159 -1.37 -0.39 -32.49
N GLU A 160 -0.51 -1.40 -32.55
CA GLU A 160 0.91 -1.30 -32.96
C GLU A 160 1.10 -0.62 -34.34
N HIS A 161 0.22 -0.90 -35.28
CA HIS A 161 0.24 -0.34 -36.62
C HIS A 161 -0.97 0.55 -36.89
N GLY A 162 -1.54 1.13 -35.83
CA GLY A 162 -2.67 2.05 -35.93
C GLY A 162 -2.29 3.38 -36.58
N PRO A 163 -3.28 4.10 -37.16
CA PRO A 163 -3.04 5.42 -37.71
C PRO A 163 -2.61 6.41 -36.63
N ALA A 164 -1.72 7.33 -37.00
CA ALA A 164 -1.38 8.45 -36.10
C ALA A 164 -2.66 9.21 -35.71
N PHE A 165 -2.74 9.61 -34.43
CA PHE A 165 -3.89 10.32 -33.89
C PHE A 165 -3.47 11.53 -33.06
N GLN A 166 -4.43 12.42 -32.83
CA GLN A 166 -4.29 13.54 -31.92
C GLN A 166 -5.31 13.37 -30.78
N LEU A 167 -4.91 13.70 -29.54
CA LEU A 167 -5.78 13.69 -28.36
C LEU A 167 -6.79 14.87 -28.40
N LEU A 168 -7.50 15.05 -29.50
CA LEU A 168 -8.48 16.12 -29.64
C LEU A 168 -9.84 15.52 -30.06
N ASN A 169 -10.88 15.82 -29.28
CA ASN A 169 -12.24 15.32 -29.47
C ASN A 169 -12.32 13.79 -29.60
N MET A 170 -11.54 13.08 -28.80
CA MET A 170 -11.36 11.65 -28.89
C MET A 170 -12.20 10.89 -27.89
N GLU A 171 -12.77 9.76 -28.29
CA GLU A 171 -13.32 8.78 -27.36
C GLU A 171 -12.21 7.79 -26.97
N LEU A 172 -12.00 7.64 -25.65
CA LEU A 172 -11.05 6.73 -25.06
C LEU A 172 -11.79 5.58 -24.38
N GLY A 173 -11.42 4.35 -24.72
CA GLY A 173 -11.96 3.18 -24.04
C GLY A 173 -11.49 3.12 -22.59
N VAL A 174 -12.42 2.86 -21.68
CA VAL A 174 -12.17 2.72 -20.25
C VAL A 174 -13.00 1.57 -19.72
N VAL A 175 -12.46 0.76 -18.84
CA VAL A 175 -13.21 -0.34 -18.21
C VAL A 175 -13.92 0.17 -16.95
N GLN A 176 -15.20 -0.17 -16.84
CA GLN A 176 -16.01 0.05 -15.66
C GLN A 176 -16.86 -1.19 -15.42
N SER A 177 -16.39 -2.06 -14.53
CA SER A 177 -17.01 -3.36 -14.29
C SER A 177 -18.28 -3.31 -13.42
N ASN A 178 -18.57 -2.17 -12.77
CA ASN A 178 -19.79 -1.98 -11.99
C ASN A 178 -20.25 -0.51 -12.04
N ASP A 179 -21.55 -0.29 -11.79
CA ASP A 179 -22.15 1.05 -11.81
C ASP A 179 -22.06 1.78 -10.46
N ILE A 180 -21.58 1.11 -9.41
CA ILE A 180 -21.60 1.62 -8.03
C ILE A 180 -20.37 2.49 -7.76
N ARG A 181 -19.21 2.07 -8.27
CA ARG A 181 -17.93 2.75 -8.05
C ARG A 181 -17.23 2.96 -9.38
N LYS A 182 -16.71 4.17 -9.58
CA LYS A 182 -15.90 4.46 -10.76
C LYS A 182 -14.58 3.69 -10.70
N SER A 183 -14.15 3.21 -11.85
CA SER A 183 -12.81 2.61 -11.97
C SER A 183 -11.72 3.68 -11.81
N PRO A 184 -10.50 3.30 -11.37
CA PRO A 184 -9.38 4.23 -11.28
C PRO A 184 -9.07 4.91 -12.60
N GLU A 185 -9.13 4.20 -13.71
CA GLU A 185 -8.88 4.73 -15.08
C GLU A 185 -9.88 5.81 -15.44
N LEU A 186 -11.16 5.60 -15.13
CA LEU A 186 -12.20 6.60 -15.36
C LEU A 186 -11.97 7.85 -14.51
N LEU A 187 -11.59 7.68 -13.24
CA LEU A 187 -11.26 8.80 -12.35
C LEU A 187 -10.05 9.59 -12.86
N LEU A 188 -9.01 8.92 -13.36
CA LEU A 188 -7.83 9.56 -13.95
C LEU A 188 -8.21 10.34 -15.22
N LEU A 189 -9.04 9.76 -16.09
CA LEU A 189 -9.52 10.46 -17.29
C LEU A 189 -10.36 11.69 -16.93
N GLU A 190 -11.25 11.58 -15.95
CA GLU A 190 -12.05 12.70 -15.50
C GLU A 190 -11.19 13.82 -14.88
N ALA A 191 -10.21 13.46 -14.05
CA ALA A 191 -9.26 14.40 -13.48
C ALA A 191 -8.44 15.10 -14.57
N TYR A 192 -7.98 14.36 -15.55
CA TYR A 192 -7.24 14.91 -16.68
C TYR A 192 -8.12 15.87 -17.52
N THR A 193 -9.36 15.48 -17.84
CA THR A 193 -10.27 16.32 -18.61
C THR A 193 -10.71 17.56 -17.85
N ALA A 194 -10.76 17.53 -16.52
CA ALA A 194 -11.07 18.71 -15.70
C ALA A 194 -10.00 19.81 -15.85
N THR A 195 -8.74 19.43 -16.06
CA THR A 195 -7.61 20.36 -16.26
C THR A 195 -7.34 20.69 -17.72
N HIS A 196 -7.77 19.84 -18.67
CA HIS A 196 -7.52 19.93 -20.10
C HIS A 196 -8.83 19.85 -20.90
N GLY A 197 -9.85 20.57 -20.46
CA GLY A 197 -11.20 20.51 -21.02
C GLY A 197 -11.30 20.95 -22.49
N ASP A 198 -10.32 21.70 -22.99
CA ASP A 198 -10.16 22.09 -24.39
C ASP A 198 -9.88 20.93 -25.34
N LEU A 199 -9.40 19.79 -24.81
CA LEU A 199 -9.13 18.59 -25.62
C LEU A 199 -10.41 17.83 -26.03
N GLY A 200 -11.54 18.04 -25.35
CA GLY A 200 -12.83 17.39 -25.69
C GLY A 200 -12.81 15.86 -25.58
N LEU A 201 -12.01 15.31 -24.67
CA LEU A 201 -11.93 13.87 -24.44
C LEU A 201 -13.21 13.31 -23.82
N LYS A 202 -13.60 12.11 -24.22
CA LYS A 202 -14.78 11.41 -23.69
C LYS A 202 -14.42 9.95 -23.36
N ALA A 203 -15.01 9.43 -22.26
CA ALA A 203 -14.94 8.01 -21.94
C ALA A 203 -15.96 7.23 -22.76
N LYS A 204 -15.52 6.11 -23.37
CA LYS A 204 -16.40 5.03 -23.86
C LYS A 204 -16.24 3.84 -22.95
N ILE A 205 -17.30 3.52 -22.23
CA ILE A 205 -17.29 2.53 -21.15
C ILE A 205 -17.42 1.11 -21.70
N TYR A 206 -16.59 0.20 -21.17
CA TYR A 206 -16.63 -1.23 -21.44
C TYR A 206 -16.75 -2.03 -20.12
N ALA A 207 -17.36 -3.20 -20.17
CA ALA A 207 -17.56 -4.04 -18.98
C ALA A 207 -16.28 -4.79 -18.56
N SER A 208 -15.39 -5.08 -19.54
CA SER A 208 -14.15 -5.81 -19.29
C SER A 208 -13.02 -5.33 -20.20
N TYR A 209 -11.77 -5.62 -19.82
CA TYR A 209 -10.60 -5.34 -20.66
C TYR A 209 -10.63 -6.11 -21.99
N PRO A 210 -10.98 -7.41 -22.04
CA PRO A 210 -11.12 -8.11 -23.34
C PRO A 210 -12.12 -7.45 -24.26
N ASP A 211 -13.33 -7.06 -23.80
CA ASP A 211 -14.32 -6.38 -24.63
C ASP A 211 -13.80 -5.06 -25.19
N MET A 212 -13.06 -4.30 -24.37
CA MET A 212 -12.45 -3.03 -24.76
C MET A 212 -11.35 -3.23 -25.80
N LEU A 213 -10.47 -4.22 -25.60
CA LEU A 213 -9.37 -4.54 -26.52
C LEU A 213 -9.87 -5.12 -27.83
N ASP A 214 -10.91 -5.93 -27.79
CA ASP A 214 -11.60 -6.41 -29.00
C ASP A 214 -12.20 -5.25 -29.81
N ALA A 215 -12.80 -4.26 -29.16
CA ALA A 215 -13.30 -3.06 -29.82
C ALA A 215 -12.17 -2.22 -30.43
N LEU A 216 -11.01 -2.15 -29.77
CA LEU A 216 -9.82 -1.50 -30.31
C LEU A 216 -9.33 -2.23 -31.57
N VAL A 217 -9.22 -3.56 -31.55
CA VAL A 217 -8.81 -4.38 -32.72
C VAL A 217 -9.78 -4.25 -33.88
N ARG A 218 -11.10 -4.19 -33.62
CA ARG A 218 -12.12 -3.97 -34.66
C ARG A 218 -12.15 -2.53 -35.19
N GLY A 219 -11.37 -1.61 -34.58
CA GLY A 219 -11.34 -0.20 -34.99
C GLY A 219 -12.58 0.61 -34.57
N GLU A 220 -13.39 0.10 -33.63
CA GLU A 220 -14.54 0.81 -33.05
C GLU A 220 -14.14 1.98 -32.16
N ILE A 221 -12.94 1.90 -31.61
CA ILE A 221 -12.20 2.94 -30.87
C ILE A 221 -10.76 2.96 -31.35
N ARG A 222 -10.08 4.09 -31.17
CA ARG A 222 -8.69 4.28 -31.63
C ARG A 222 -7.66 4.16 -30.53
N ALA A 223 -8.06 4.38 -29.30
CA ALA A 223 -7.19 4.30 -28.14
C ALA A 223 -7.99 3.94 -26.88
N VAL A 224 -7.29 3.36 -25.93
CA VAL A 224 -7.83 2.95 -24.62
C VAL A 224 -6.91 3.43 -23.50
N LEU A 225 -7.45 3.57 -22.31
CA LEU A 225 -6.67 3.68 -21.09
C LEU A 225 -6.48 2.29 -20.50
N LEU A 226 -5.22 1.95 -20.25
CA LEU A 226 -4.88 0.64 -19.70
C LEU A 226 -3.76 0.80 -18.67
N PRO A 227 -3.92 0.29 -17.43
CA PRO A 227 -2.82 0.19 -16.49
C PRO A 227 -1.68 -0.64 -17.09
N GLU A 228 -0.43 -0.27 -16.80
CA GLU A 228 0.75 -0.93 -17.36
C GLU A 228 0.76 -2.44 -17.09
N THR A 229 0.32 -2.84 -15.91
CA THR A 229 0.17 -4.25 -15.51
C THR A 229 -0.73 -5.03 -16.48
N TYR A 230 -1.80 -4.41 -17.00
CA TYR A 230 -2.67 -5.03 -17.99
C TYR A 230 -2.11 -4.93 -19.43
N VAL A 231 -1.28 -3.92 -19.72
CA VAL A 231 -0.52 -3.88 -20.99
C VAL A 231 0.40 -5.10 -21.06
N GLU A 232 1.11 -5.41 -19.98
CA GLU A 232 1.98 -6.60 -19.90
C GLU A 232 1.16 -7.90 -20.00
N LEU A 233 0.01 -7.97 -19.32
CA LEU A 233 -0.84 -9.17 -19.34
C LEU A 233 -1.42 -9.47 -20.72
N TYR A 234 -1.82 -8.44 -21.47
CA TYR A 234 -2.52 -8.59 -22.75
C TYR A 234 -1.63 -8.39 -23.97
N GLY A 235 -0.39 -7.91 -23.82
CA GLY A 235 0.53 -7.59 -24.91
C GLY A 235 0.86 -8.76 -25.82
N ASP A 236 0.90 -9.98 -25.31
CA ASP A 236 1.13 -11.19 -26.10
C ASP A 236 -0.14 -11.65 -26.87
N THR A 237 -1.31 -11.21 -26.44
CA THR A 237 -2.60 -11.66 -27.01
C THR A 237 -3.16 -10.65 -28.02
N TYR A 238 -2.95 -9.37 -27.77
CA TYR A 238 -3.47 -8.27 -28.60
C TYR A 238 -2.33 -7.45 -29.19
N PRO A 239 -2.43 -7.02 -30.48
CA PRO A 239 -1.40 -6.21 -31.14
C PRO A 239 -1.47 -4.74 -30.66
N ILE A 240 -1.16 -4.52 -29.38
CA ILE A 240 -1.26 -3.23 -28.70
C ILE A 240 0.10 -2.60 -28.47
N ALA A 241 0.15 -1.27 -28.59
CA ALA A 241 1.33 -0.47 -28.36
C ALA A 241 1.04 0.60 -27.30
N PRO A 242 1.68 0.54 -26.12
CA PRO A 242 1.58 1.60 -25.15
C PRO A 242 2.34 2.84 -25.64
N SER A 243 1.76 4.01 -25.42
CA SER A 243 2.45 5.27 -25.62
C SER A 243 3.29 5.61 -24.39
N THR A 244 4.22 6.55 -24.52
CA THR A 244 4.96 7.12 -23.38
C THR A 244 4.09 8.09 -22.57
N PHE A 245 2.85 8.35 -23.00
CA PHE A 245 1.92 9.26 -22.33
C PHE A 245 1.09 8.50 -21.30
N SER A 246 1.11 8.98 -20.05
CA SER A 246 0.30 8.48 -18.95
C SER A 246 -0.71 9.53 -18.50
N PHE A 247 -1.91 9.09 -18.16
CA PHE A 247 -2.96 9.93 -17.54
C PHE A 247 -2.75 10.11 -16.03
N GLY A 248 -1.81 9.40 -15.45
CA GLY A 248 -1.50 9.39 -14.03
C GLY A 248 -1.17 7.98 -13.57
N THR A 249 -1.12 7.79 -12.26
CA THR A 249 -0.73 6.55 -11.63
C THR A 249 -1.87 6.06 -10.74
N ILE A 250 -2.08 4.75 -10.71
CA ILE A 250 -3.00 4.08 -9.81
C ILE A 250 -2.16 3.47 -8.69
N ASP A 251 -2.34 3.96 -7.47
CA ASP A 251 -1.60 3.47 -6.31
C ASP A 251 -2.43 2.42 -5.59
N TYR A 252 -1.95 1.17 -5.59
CA TYR A 252 -2.60 0.05 -4.91
C TYR A 252 -2.13 -0.07 -3.47
N ALA A 253 -3.07 -0.25 -2.55
CA ALA A 253 -2.84 -0.31 -1.11
C ALA A 253 -3.58 -1.49 -0.46
N ILE A 254 -3.17 -1.85 0.74
CA ILE A 254 -3.91 -2.80 1.58
C ILE A 254 -5.16 -2.08 2.09
N CYS A 255 -6.33 -2.66 1.81
CA CYS A 255 -7.61 -2.08 2.19
C CYS A 255 -8.22 -2.82 3.39
N ALA A 256 -8.63 -2.08 4.40
CA ALA A 256 -9.30 -2.56 5.60
C ALA A 256 -10.74 -2.01 5.70
N PRO A 257 -11.64 -2.66 6.44
CA PRO A 257 -13.00 -2.19 6.67
C PRO A 257 -13.07 -0.77 7.26
N SER A 258 -14.21 -0.10 7.09
CA SER A 258 -14.44 1.27 7.55
C SER A 258 -14.46 1.46 9.08
N ASP A 259 -14.46 0.38 9.84
CA ASP A 259 -14.40 0.32 11.31
C ASP A 259 -13.11 -0.29 11.86
N ALA A 260 -12.13 -0.62 10.99
CA ALA A 260 -10.92 -1.36 11.32
C ALA A 260 -9.64 -0.65 10.86
N SER A 261 -9.47 0.63 11.24
CA SER A 261 -8.29 1.44 10.84
C SER A 261 -6.96 0.82 11.26
N SER A 262 -6.91 0.15 12.43
CA SER A 262 -5.70 -0.51 12.91
C SER A 262 -5.13 -1.55 11.94
N LEU A 263 -5.99 -2.22 11.14
CA LEU A 263 -5.52 -3.18 10.15
C LEU A 263 -4.79 -2.50 8.98
N ALA A 264 -5.24 -1.33 8.55
CA ALA A 264 -4.55 -0.54 7.54
C ALA A 264 -3.22 0.02 8.06
N ASP A 265 -3.20 0.50 9.33
CA ASP A 265 -1.99 0.97 9.99
C ASP A 265 -0.95 -0.16 10.17
N ILE A 266 -1.41 -1.38 10.52
CA ILE A 266 -0.53 -2.57 10.57
C ILE A 266 -0.02 -2.91 9.16
N GLY A 267 -0.86 -2.80 8.12
CA GLY A 267 -0.44 -2.92 6.73
C GLY A 267 0.68 -1.95 6.39
N THR A 268 0.55 -0.69 6.82
CA THR A 268 1.60 0.33 6.67
C THR A 268 2.89 -0.06 7.40
N LEU A 269 2.81 -0.50 8.66
CA LEU A 269 3.99 -0.95 9.42
C LEU A 269 4.70 -2.15 8.76
N VAL A 270 3.94 -3.08 8.17
CA VAL A 270 4.50 -4.22 7.43
C VAL A 270 5.25 -3.73 6.20
N LEU A 271 4.64 -2.85 5.41
CA LEU A 271 5.25 -2.29 4.19
C LEU A 271 6.50 -1.48 4.52
N ASP A 272 6.46 -0.61 5.54
CA ASP A 272 7.63 0.16 6.01
C ASP A 272 8.78 -0.77 6.41
N GLY A 273 8.49 -1.84 7.14
CA GLY A 273 9.48 -2.83 7.52
C GLY A 273 10.10 -3.54 6.30
N LEU A 274 9.27 -3.98 5.35
CA LEU A 274 9.70 -4.64 4.12
C LEU A 274 10.50 -3.70 3.20
N MET A 275 10.18 -2.40 3.18
CA MET A 275 10.95 -1.39 2.47
C MET A 275 12.29 -1.12 3.15
N ALA A 276 12.29 -0.94 4.46
CA ALA A 276 13.49 -0.60 5.23
C ALA A 276 14.58 -1.69 5.17
N ASP A 277 14.19 -2.97 5.14
CA ASP A 277 15.12 -4.10 5.05
C ASP A 277 15.37 -4.62 3.63
N GLY A 278 14.73 -4.00 2.62
CA GLY A 278 14.90 -4.32 1.20
C GLY A 278 14.16 -5.58 0.73
N ARG A 279 13.36 -6.22 1.60
CA ARG A 279 12.56 -7.41 1.23
C ARG A 279 11.51 -7.09 0.20
N LEU A 280 10.86 -5.93 0.26
CA LEU A 280 9.87 -5.54 -0.75
C LEU A 280 10.49 -5.52 -2.16
N THR A 281 11.69 -4.95 -2.30
CA THR A 281 12.44 -4.96 -3.56
C THR A 281 12.78 -6.38 -4.05
N ALA A 282 13.11 -7.28 -3.12
CA ALA A 282 13.38 -8.69 -3.45
C ALA A 282 12.10 -9.42 -3.91
N MET A 283 10.97 -9.19 -3.26
CA MET A 283 9.66 -9.73 -3.66
C MET A 283 9.27 -9.27 -5.07
N TYR A 284 9.43 -7.97 -5.38
CA TYR A 284 9.19 -7.44 -6.73
C TYR A 284 9.99 -8.23 -7.78
N ARG A 285 11.31 -8.38 -7.57
CA ARG A 285 12.17 -9.11 -8.52
C ARG A 285 11.79 -10.58 -8.64
N ALA A 286 11.38 -11.22 -7.55
CA ALA A 286 10.96 -12.63 -7.56
C ALA A 286 9.71 -12.85 -8.44
N HIS A 287 8.83 -11.86 -8.52
CA HIS A 287 7.63 -11.90 -9.35
C HIS A 287 7.79 -11.24 -10.72
N GLY A 288 9.01 -10.80 -11.09
CA GLY A 288 9.26 -10.16 -12.38
C GLY A 288 8.75 -8.71 -12.47
N LEU A 289 8.41 -8.09 -11.35
CA LEU A 289 7.95 -6.70 -11.27
C LEU A 289 9.13 -5.72 -11.22
N ASP A 290 8.96 -4.54 -11.81
CA ASP A 290 9.98 -3.49 -11.76
C ASP A 290 9.98 -2.80 -10.38
N PRO A 291 11.10 -2.84 -9.62
CA PRO A 291 11.22 -2.13 -8.35
C PRO A 291 11.03 -0.61 -8.43
N ALA A 292 11.13 0.00 -9.62
CA ALA A 292 10.81 1.41 -9.82
C ALA A 292 9.30 1.71 -9.61
N ARG A 293 8.46 0.68 -9.56
CA ARG A 293 7.03 0.79 -9.24
C ARG A 293 6.72 0.78 -7.75
N ILE A 294 7.73 0.64 -6.88
CA ILE A 294 7.57 0.86 -5.44
C ILE A 294 7.28 2.35 -5.23
N PRO A 295 6.13 2.71 -4.61
CA PRO A 295 5.77 4.10 -4.41
C PRO A 295 6.80 4.86 -3.57
N VAL A 296 7.20 6.04 -4.03
CA VAL A 296 8.08 6.92 -3.24
C VAL A 296 7.22 7.59 -2.18
N GLN A 297 7.55 7.36 -0.92
CA GLN A 297 6.92 8.07 0.19
C GLN A 297 7.44 9.50 0.21
N GLU A 298 6.57 10.47 0.02
CA GLU A 298 6.92 11.86 0.31
C GLU A 298 7.04 12.03 1.84
N PRO A 299 8.12 12.66 2.32
CA PRO A 299 8.38 12.83 3.74
C PRO A 299 7.40 13.79 4.43
#